data_2da6a4dcd65441b4fc656ea94cfbe975
#
_entry.id   2da6a4dcd65441b4fc656ea94cfbe975
#
_cell.length_a   1.000
_cell.length_b   1.000
_cell.length_c   1.000
_cell.angle_alpha   90.00
_cell.angle_beta   90.00
_cell.angle_gamma   90.00
#
_symmetry.space_group_name_H-M   'P 1'
#
loop_
_entity.id
_entity.type
_entity.pdbx_description
1 polymer ?
#
loop_
_entity_poly.entity_id
_entity_poly.type
_entity_poly.pdbx_seq_one_letter_code
_entity_poly.pdbx_strand_id
1 'polypeptide(L)'
;MSEMSLLLVLIGVALFALFSGPISRGSLTPPMVFVLLGLVLSPVGLGWIELTVDNKVVHVIAEITLILVLFTDAARINLKHLWADHDVPLRLLLVGMPLTIVAGALAAKLILPELIIIEALILAVILAPTDAALGQVVVSSPRVPERIRQSLNVESGLNDGIALPVLLFVASFAMGAHGDEQGTDWVSFVAQQLTLGPLTGILVGWAGSRAINAAIDRGFLTHEFCNIYLLSLAFIAYLAADLVGGNGFIAAFSAGVATGNTLKKVNEEIYEFAESEG
;
A
#
# COMPACT_ATOMS: atom_id res chain seq x y z
N MET A 1 0.23 24.32 -2.32
CA MET A 1 1.68 24.31 -2.02
C MET A 1 2.27 25.52 -2.72
N SER A 2 3.10 26.34 -2.05
CA SER A 2 3.81 27.41 -2.74
C SER A 2 4.90 26.81 -3.64
N GLU A 3 5.30 27.52 -4.70
CA GLU A 3 6.42 27.10 -5.55
C GLU A 3 7.69 26.91 -4.73
N MET A 4 7.90 27.75 -3.72
CA MET A 4 9.02 27.64 -2.79
C MET A 4 8.98 26.34 -1.97
N SER A 5 7.81 25.94 -1.48
CA SER A 5 7.66 24.68 -0.74
C SER A 5 7.99 23.45 -1.62
N LEU A 6 7.52 23.48 -2.88
CA LEU A 6 7.83 22.43 -3.84
C LEU A 6 9.33 22.36 -4.15
N LEU A 7 9.95 23.53 -4.36
CA LEU A 7 11.39 23.62 -4.60
C LEU A 7 12.20 23.05 -3.43
N LEU A 8 11.82 23.38 -2.18
CA LEU A 8 12.51 22.88 -0.98
C LEU A 8 12.40 21.37 -0.85
N VAL A 9 11.22 20.79 -1.13
CA VAL A 9 11.04 19.33 -1.13
C VAL A 9 11.91 18.68 -2.20
N LEU A 10 11.90 19.20 -3.44
CA LEU A 10 12.72 18.67 -4.54
C LEU A 10 14.23 18.78 -4.25
N ILE A 11 14.68 19.87 -3.64
CA ILE A 11 16.07 20.01 -3.18
C ILE A 11 16.39 18.94 -2.13
N GLY A 12 15.48 18.72 -1.16
CA GLY A 12 15.66 17.68 -0.15
C GLY A 12 15.78 16.28 -0.74
N VAL A 13 14.93 15.94 -1.69
CA VAL A 13 14.98 14.65 -2.42
C VAL A 13 16.27 14.53 -3.21
N ALA A 14 16.69 15.58 -3.93
CA ALA A 14 17.94 15.59 -4.70
C ALA A 14 19.17 15.43 -3.80
N LEU A 15 19.21 16.11 -2.66
CA LEU A 15 20.28 15.98 -1.67
C LEU A 15 20.31 14.55 -1.09
N PHE A 16 19.15 14.00 -0.73
CA PHE A 16 19.08 12.61 -0.29
C PHE A 16 19.64 11.66 -1.34
N ALA A 17 19.24 11.80 -2.60
CA ALA A 17 19.73 10.96 -3.69
C ALA A 17 21.27 11.01 -3.83
N LEU A 18 21.86 12.20 -3.72
CA LEU A 18 23.32 12.37 -3.76
C LEU A 18 24.05 11.70 -2.60
N PHE A 19 23.42 11.63 -1.43
CA PHE A 19 24.00 11.05 -0.22
C PHE A 19 23.43 9.68 0.15
N SER A 20 22.62 9.07 -0.71
CA SER A 20 21.97 7.78 -0.45
C SER A 20 22.95 6.65 -0.15
N GLY A 21 24.09 6.60 -0.84
CA GLY A 21 25.10 5.57 -0.64
C GLY A 21 25.70 5.52 0.78
N PRO A 22 26.17 6.63 1.36
CA PRO A 22 26.59 6.70 2.77
C PRO A 22 25.45 6.44 3.76
N ILE A 23 24.25 6.92 3.47
CA ILE A 23 23.07 6.77 4.35
C ILE A 23 22.65 5.29 4.43
N SER A 24 22.58 4.60 3.30
CA SER A 24 22.18 3.18 3.24
C SER A 24 23.19 2.22 3.88
N ARG A 25 24.44 2.65 4.07
CA ARG A 25 25.45 1.89 4.84
C ARG A 25 25.33 2.08 6.36
N GLY A 26 24.54 3.04 6.79
CA GLY A 26 24.28 3.35 8.20
C GLY A 26 23.03 2.65 8.74
N SER A 27 22.59 3.11 9.93
CA SER A 27 21.35 2.65 10.56
C SER A 27 20.12 3.50 10.18
N LEU A 28 20.30 4.51 9.32
CA LEU A 28 19.23 5.39 8.88
C LEU A 28 18.56 4.83 7.62
N THR A 29 17.25 4.66 7.69
CA THR A 29 16.46 4.27 6.52
C THR A 29 15.98 5.50 5.76
N PRO A 30 15.70 5.40 4.42
CA PRO A 30 15.14 6.51 3.65
C PRO A 30 13.91 7.15 4.29
N PRO A 31 12.91 6.40 4.77
CA PRO A 31 11.76 6.98 5.46
C PRO A 31 12.13 7.81 6.69
N MET A 32 13.10 7.37 7.50
CA MET A 32 13.56 8.16 8.65
C MET A 32 14.14 9.50 8.24
N VAL A 33 14.93 9.53 7.16
CA VAL A 33 15.53 10.78 6.67
C VAL A 33 14.46 11.73 6.14
N PHE A 34 13.47 11.23 5.38
CA PHE A 34 12.38 12.07 4.87
C PHE A 34 11.45 12.58 5.97
N VAL A 35 11.16 11.78 6.99
CA VAL A 35 10.40 12.23 8.17
C VAL A 35 11.15 13.34 8.91
N LEU A 36 12.46 13.16 9.15
CA LEU A 36 13.30 14.19 9.78
C LEU A 36 13.36 15.46 8.93
N LEU A 37 13.52 15.34 7.62
CA LEU A 37 13.51 16.47 6.70
C LEU A 37 12.15 17.20 6.76
N GLY A 38 11.05 16.45 6.73
CA GLY A 38 9.71 17.00 6.87
C GLY A 38 9.50 17.73 8.19
N LEU A 39 9.96 17.17 9.31
CA LEU A 39 9.93 17.80 10.63
C LEU A 39 10.71 19.11 10.67
N VAL A 40 11.93 19.11 10.13
CA VAL A 40 12.79 20.31 10.09
C VAL A 40 12.16 21.42 9.26
N LEU A 41 11.56 21.08 8.12
CA LEU A 41 10.96 22.07 7.22
C LEU A 41 9.54 22.52 7.64
N SER A 42 8.87 21.73 8.49
CA SER A 42 7.51 22.00 8.97
C SER A 42 7.41 23.20 9.89
N PRO A 43 6.19 23.69 10.23
CA PRO A 43 5.98 24.74 11.21
C PRO A 43 6.54 24.45 12.60
N VAL A 44 6.72 23.16 12.96
CA VAL A 44 7.34 22.74 14.22
C VAL A 44 8.86 22.99 14.22
N GLY A 45 9.50 22.97 13.03
CA GLY A 45 10.92 23.26 12.85
C GLY A 45 11.18 24.69 12.38
N LEU A 46 11.58 24.82 11.11
CA LEU A 46 11.94 26.12 10.50
C LEU A 46 10.75 26.92 9.99
N GLY A 47 9.58 26.33 9.86
CA GLY A 47 8.38 26.98 9.34
C GLY A 47 8.47 27.36 7.85
N TRP A 48 9.32 26.70 7.09
CA TRP A 48 9.51 27.00 5.65
C TRP A 48 8.45 26.37 4.76
N ILE A 49 7.81 25.32 5.24
CA ILE A 49 6.77 24.59 4.50
C ILE A 49 5.52 24.51 5.38
N GLU A 50 4.44 25.11 4.92
CA GLU A 50 3.10 24.93 5.47
C GLU A 50 2.33 23.98 4.54
N LEU A 51 2.33 22.70 4.85
CA LEU A 51 1.49 21.72 4.19
C LEU A 51 0.28 21.44 5.07
N THR A 52 -0.88 21.82 4.58
CA THR A 52 -2.15 21.40 5.19
C THR A 52 -2.57 20.07 4.56
N VAL A 53 -3.22 19.21 5.33
CA VAL A 53 -3.73 17.90 4.87
C VAL A 53 -4.69 18.07 3.69
N ASP A 54 -5.41 19.21 3.62
CA ASP A 54 -6.36 19.52 2.54
C ASP A 54 -5.70 19.98 1.22
N ASN A 55 -4.38 19.92 1.11
CA ASN A 55 -3.69 20.34 -0.10
C ASN A 55 -3.87 19.30 -1.22
N LYS A 56 -4.51 19.70 -2.32
CA LYS A 56 -4.77 18.82 -3.49
C LYS A 56 -3.51 18.13 -4.02
N VAL A 57 -2.35 18.77 -3.95
CA VAL A 57 -1.09 18.17 -4.40
C VAL A 57 -0.69 17.02 -3.48
N VAL A 58 -0.85 17.17 -2.16
CA VAL A 58 -0.58 16.10 -1.19
C VAL A 58 -1.51 14.91 -1.43
N HIS A 59 -2.80 15.17 -1.66
CA HIS A 59 -3.76 14.11 -1.98
C HIS A 59 -3.38 13.34 -3.25
N VAL A 60 -3.07 14.05 -4.34
CA VAL A 60 -2.71 13.40 -5.61
C VAL A 60 -1.43 12.59 -5.46
N ILE A 61 -0.41 13.11 -4.80
CA ILE A 61 0.84 12.37 -4.57
C ILE A 61 0.59 11.15 -3.70
N ALA A 62 -0.16 11.29 -2.61
CA ALA A 62 -0.50 10.18 -1.72
C ALA A 62 -1.31 9.09 -2.46
N GLU A 63 -2.28 9.49 -3.29
CA GLU A 63 -3.11 8.60 -4.10
C GLU A 63 -2.25 7.81 -5.09
N ILE A 64 -1.41 8.49 -5.88
CA ILE A 64 -0.48 7.87 -6.82
C ILE A 64 0.44 6.88 -6.10
N THR A 65 1.05 7.33 -5.01
CA THR A 65 1.97 6.49 -4.21
C THR A 65 1.25 5.25 -3.68
N LEU A 66 0.07 5.40 -3.11
CA LEU A 66 -0.69 4.29 -2.56
C LEU A 66 -1.08 3.26 -3.63
N ILE A 67 -1.51 3.72 -4.83
CA ILE A 67 -1.81 2.82 -5.95
C ILE A 67 -0.57 1.98 -6.31
N LEU A 68 0.58 2.62 -6.42
CA LEU A 68 1.82 1.96 -6.81
C LEU A 68 2.32 0.98 -5.73
N VAL A 69 2.34 1.41 -4.48
CA VAL A 69 2.77 0.57 -3.35
C VAL A 69 1.86 -0.66 -3.24
N LEU A 70 0.54 -0.46 -3.22
CA LEU A 70 -0.40 -1.60 -3.15
C LEU A 70 -0.25 -2.58 -4.31
N PHE A 71 -0.04 -2.08 -5.54
CA PHE A 71 0.16 -2.94 -6.70
C PHE A 71 1.49 -3.69 -6.64
N THR A 72 2.60 -3.02 -6.32
CA THR A 72 3.93 -3.62 -6.29
C THR A 72 4.08 -4.65 -5.18
N ASP A 73 3.61 -4.35 -3.97
CA ASP A 73 3.65 -5.27 -2.84
C ASP A 73 2.77 -6.50 -3.10
N ALA A 74 1.58 -6.28 -3.65
CA ALA A 74 0.70 -7.37 -4.05
C ALA A 74 1.30 -8.25 -5.15
N ALA A 75 2.05 -7.68 -6.10
CA ALA A 75 2.69 -8.43 -7.18
C ALA A 75 3.80 -9.37 -6.68
N ARG A 76 4.39 -9.10 -5.51
CA ARG A 76 5.37 -9.98 -4.85
C ARG A 76 4.74 -11.21 -4.20
N ILE A 77 3.41 -11.22 -3.97
CA ILE A 77 2.72 -12.31 -3.28
C ILE A 77 2.62 -13.54 -4.20
N ASN A 78 3.31 -14.61 -3.82
CA ASN A 78 3.23 -15.89 -4.52
C ASN A 78 2.13 -16.76 -3.92
N LEU A 79 0.99 -16.83 -4.61
CA LEU A 79 -0.17 -17.61 -4.15
C LEU A 79 0.12 -19.12 -4.00
N LYS A 80 1.03 -19.70 -4.79
CA LYS A 80 1.40 -21.11 -4.67
C LYS A 80 2.13 -21.39 -3.36
N HIS A 81 3.07 -20.52 -2.98
CA HIS A 81 3.76 -20.62 -1.70
C HIS A 81 2.82 -20.32 -0.53
N LEU A 82 1.93 -19.34 -0.69
CA LEU A 82 0.91 -19.03 0.32
C LEU A 82 0.02 -20.25 0.60
N TRP A 83 -0.43 -20.97 -0.43
CA TRP A 83 -1.26 -22.17 -0.27
C TRP A 83 -0.48 -23.36 0.31
N ALA A 84 0.82 -23.46 0.07
CA ALA A 84 1.66 -24.54 0.60
C ALA A 84 1.97 -24.38 2.10
N ASP A 85 2.24 -23.14 2.55
CA ASP A 85 2.61 -22.80 3.95
C ASP A 85 1.65 -21.75 4.55
N HIS A 86 0.36 -21.95 4.39
CA HIS A 86 -0.70 -20.98 4.75
C HIS A 86 -0.94 -20.81 6.26
N ASP A 87 -0.53 -21.76 7.08
CA ASP A 87 -0.88 -21.79 8.52
C ASP A 87 -0.45 -20.54 9.28
N VAL A 88 0.79 -20.08 9.07
CA VAL A 88 1.35 -18.96 9.81
C VAL A 88 0.80 -17.62 9.28
N PRO A 89 0.88 -17.30 7.98
CA PRO A 89 0.32 -16.08 7.45
C PRO A 89 -1.17 -15.90 7.72
N LEU A 90 -1.97 -16.96 7.54
CA LEU A 90 -3.40 -16.91 7.80
C LEU A 90 -3.73 -16.67 9.28
N ARG A 91 -2.97 -17.26 10.21
CA ARG A 91 -3.15 -16.99 11.65
C ARG A 91 -2.78 -15.55 12.00
N LEU A 92 -1.71 -15.02 11.42
CA LEU A 92 -1.33 -13.62 11.64
C LEU A 92 -2.39 -12.66 11.11
N LEU A 93 -2.95 -12.92 9.94
CA LEU A 93 -3.96 -12.07 9.33
C LEU A 93 -5.35 -12.23 9.97
N LEU A 94 -5.81 -13.47 10.21
CA LEU A 94 -7.18 -13.71 10.69
C LEU A 94 -7.32 -13.62 12.20
N VAL A 95 -6.25 -13.80 12.96
CA VAL A 95 -6.27 -13.73 14.42
C VAL A 95 -5.40 -12.59 14.93
N GLY A 96 -4.17 -12.48 14.45
CA GLY A 96 -3.22 -11.46 14.88
C GLY A 96 -3.73 -10.05 14.58
N MET A 97 -4.06 -9.75 13.33
CA MET A 97 -4.52 -8.43 12.93
C MET A 97 -5.80 -7.98 13.65
N PRO A 98 -6.89 -8.77 13.75
CA PRO A 98 -8.06 -8.39 14.56
C PRO A 98 -7.73 -8.16 16.03
N LEU A 99 -6.88 -8.98 16.64
CA LEU A 99 -6.44 -8.76 18.02
C LEU A 99 -5.63 -7.48 18.18
N THR A 100 -4.74 -7.18 17.22
CA THR A 100 -3.97 -5.93 17.20
C THR A 100 -4.88 -4.72 17.08
N ILE A 101 -5.90 -4.79 16.21
CA ILE A 101 -6.88 -3.71 16.05
C ILE A 101 -7.67 -3.51 17.36
N VAL A 102 -8.16 -4.57 17.99
CA VAL A 102 -8.88 -4.47 19.26
C VAL A 102 -8.00 -3.93 20.37
N ALA A 103 -6.78 -4.47 20.52
CA ALA A 103 -5.84 -3.99 21.53
C ALA A 103 -5.42 -2.54 21.28
N GLY A 104 -5.20 -2.17 20.01
CA GLY A 104 -4.89 -0.80 19.59
C GLY A 104 -6.03 0.17 19.90
N ALA A 105 -7.28 -0.22 19.61
CA ALA A 105 -8.46 0.59 19.93
C ALA A 105 -8.63 0.80 21.44
N LEU A 106 -8.41 -0.24 22.24
CA LEU A 106 -8.43 -0.13 23.70
C LEU A 106 -7.33 0.78 24.21
N ALA A 107 -6.11 0.64 23.69
CA ALA A 107 -4.98 1.50 24.02
C ALA A 107 -5.24 2.96 23.62
N ALA A 108 -5.76 3.19 22.41
CA ALA A 108 -6.14 4.52 21.94
C ALA A 108 -7.19 5.16 22.86
N LYS A 109 -8.19 4.39 23.29
CA LYS A 109 -9.23 4.87 24.23
C LYS A 109 -8.70 5.18 25.62
N LEU A 110 -7.66 4.46 26.07
CA LEU A 110 -7.00 4.73 27.36
C LEU A 110 -6.10 5.97 27.32
N ILE A 111 -5.36 6.16 26.20
CA ILE A 111 -4.43 7.27 26.03
C ILE A 111 -5.16 8.56 25.64
N LEU A 112 -6.20 8.43 24.80
CA LEU A 112 -7.01 9.51 24.25
C LEU A 112 -8.50 9.27 24.63
N PRO A 113 -8.92 9.54 25.87
CA PRO A 113 -10.27 9.26 26.35
C PRO A 113 -11.37 10.01 25.58
N GLU A 114 -11.01 11.09 24.91
CA GLU A 114 -11.90 11.98 24.14
C GLU A 114 -12.41 11.32 22.86
N LEU A 115 -11.64 10.37 22.29
CA LEU A 115 -12.04 9.67 21.07
C LEU A 115 -13.30 8.83 21.34
N ILE A 116 -14.26 8.87 20.43
CA ILE A 116 -15.34 7.89 20.43
C ILE A 116 -14.82 6.52 19.98
N ILE A 117 -15.57 5.45 20.26
CA ILE A 117 -15.09 4.07 20.03
C ILE A 117 -14.76 3.79 18.55
N ILE A 118 -15.53 4.40 17.63
CA ILE A 118 -15.33 4.27 16.17
C ILE A 118 -14.04 4.98 15.74
N GLU A 119 -13.75 6.16 16.26
CA GLU A 119 -12.49 6.88 15.98
C GLU A 119 -11.28 6.10 16.48
N ALA A 120 -11.39 5.55 17.71
CA ALA A 120 -10.35 4.68 18.25
C ALA A 120 -10.12 3.42 17.40
N LEU A 121 -11.20 2.83 16.85
CA LEU A 121 -11.11 1.70 15.91
C LEU A 121 -10.47 2.12 14.59
N ILE A 122 -10.86 3.25 14.01
CA ILE A 122 -10.25 3.78 12.78
C ILE A 122 -8.75 3.99 12.98
N LEU A 123 -8.37 4.65 14.08
CA LEU A 123 -6.96 4.85 14.43
C LEU A 123 -6.21 3.52 14.56
N ALA A 124 -6.81 2.55 15.23
CA ALA A 124 -6.21 1.23 15.41
C ALA A 124 -6.05 0.47 14.09
N VAL A 125 -7.02 0.57 13.17
CA VAL A 125 -6.94 -0.06 11.84
C VAL A 125 -5.84 0.58 10.99
N ILE A 126 -5.69 1.90 11.05
CA ILE A 126 -4.63 2.62 10.34
C ILE A 126 -3.23 2.21 10.84
N LEU A 127 -3.10 1.95 12.14
CA LEU A 127 -1.83 1.60 12.77
C LEU A 127 -1.57 0.09 12.86
N ALA A 128 -2.52 -0.75 12.49
CA ALA A 128 -2.39 -2.20 12.59
C ALA A 128 -1.47 -2.84 11.53
N PRO A 129 -1.43 -2.38 10.27
CA PRO A 129 -0.53 -2.93 9.27
C PRO A 129 0.93 -2.79 9.67
N THR A 130 1.72 -3.81 9.31
CA THR A 130 3.17 -3.83 9.52
C THR A 130 3.87 -3.52 8.21
N ASP A 131 4.89 -2.66 8.25
CA ASP A 131 5.67 -2.31 7.06
C ASP A 131 6.80 -3.32 6.84
N ALA A 132 6.84 -3.93 5.66
CA ALA A 132 7.91 -4.83 5.24
C ALA A 132 9.28 -4.16 5.24
N ALA A 133 9.36 -2.86 4.93
CA ALA A 133 10.61 -2.11 4.92
C ALA A 133 11.26 -2.02 6.32
N LEU A 134 10.47 -1.90 7.38
CA LEU A 134 10.97 -1.95 8.76
C LEU A 134 11.44 -3.36 9.16
N GLY A 135 10.82 -4.40 8.60
CA GLY A 135 11.16 -5.80 8.78
C GLY A 135 12.27 -6.31 7.85
N GLN A 136 12.72 -5.53 6.87
CA GLN A 136 13.60 -5.99 5.79
C GLN A 136 14.91 -6.59 6.29
N VAL A 137 15.48 -6.06 7.39
CA VAL A 137 16.69 -6.62 8.03
C VAL A 137 16.45 -8.06 8.50
N VAL A 138 15.25 -8.39 8.95
CA VAL A 138 14.87 -9.74 9.41
C VAL A 138 14.54 -10.62 8.22
N VAL A 139 13.77 -10.11 7.26
CA VAL A 139 13.30 -10.82 6.06
C VAL A 139 14.46 -11.16 5.11
N SER A 140 15.47 -10.31 4.98
CA SER A 140 16.66 -10.54 4.15
C SER A 140 17.78 -11.31 4.86
N SER A 141 17.71 -11.50 6.19
CA SER A 141 18.77 -12.14 6.95
C SER A 141 18.81 -13.66 6.72
N PRO A 142 19.94 -14.25 6.23
CA PRO A 142 20.08 -15.70 6.08
C PRO A 142 20.11 -16.45 7.41
N ARG A 143 20.22 -15.76 8.54
CA ARG A 143 20.15 -16.36 9.89
C ARG A 143 18.73 -16.68 10.34
N VAL A 144 17.73 -16.08 9.71
CA VAL A 144 16.31 -16.35 9.99
C VAL A 144 15.85 -17.50 9.12
N PRO A 145 15.17 -18.53 9.68
CA PRO A 145 14.64 -19.63 8.89
C PRO A 145 13.77 -19.14 7.72
N GLU A 146 13.94 -19.75 6.56
CA GLU A 146 13.26 -19.33 5.32
C GLU A 146 11.73 -19.26 5.47
N ARG A 147 11.14 -20.24 6.17
CA ARG A 147 9.71 -20.27 6.46
C ARG A 147 9.23 -19.03 7.20
N ILE A 148 10.00 -18.54 8.17
CA ILE A 148 9.65 -17.33 8.94
C ILE A 148 9.80 -16.10 8.06
N ARG A 149 10.87 -15.98 7.28
CA ARG A 149 11.08 -14.87 6.34
C ARG A 149 9.95 -14.75 5.33
N GLN A 150 9.58 -15.90 4.72
CA GLN A 150 8.47 -15.95 3.76
C GLN A 150 7.13 -15.60 4.42
N SER A 151 6.87 -16.11 5.63
CA SER A 151 5.63 -15.80 6.36
C SER A 151 5.49 -14.33 6.68
N LEU A 152 6.57 -13.67 7.11
CA LEU A 152 6.58 -12.23 7.40
C LEU A 152 6.42 -11.40 6.13
N ASN A 153 7.07 -11.79 5.05
CA ASN A 153 6.94 -11.08 3.77
C ASN A 153 5.53 -11.18 3.19
N VAL A 154 4.92 -12.37 3.27
CA VAL A 154 3.53 -12.58 2.85
C VAL A 154 2.54 -11.86 3.77
N GLU A 155 2.77 -11.89 5.07
CA GLU A 155 1.92 -11.20 6.05
C GLU A 155 1.94 -9.70 5.80
N SER A 156 3.12 -9.09 5.65
CA SER A 156 3.26 -7.66 5.42
C SER A 156 2.61 -7.23 4.09
N GLY A 157 2.79 -7.99 3.00
CA GLY A 157 2.14 -7.67 1.72
C GLY A 157 0.62 -7.84 1.75
N LEU A 158 0.09 -8.80 2.53
CA LEU A 158 -1.35 -9.04 2.63
C LEU A 158 -2.06 -8.12 3.62
N ASN A 159 -1.40 -7.71 4.71
CA ASN A 159 -2.04 -6.88 5.72
C ASN A 159 -2.42 -5.50 5.18
N ASP A 160 -1.60 -4.89 4.33
CA ASP A 160 -1.91 -3.62 3.67
C ASP A 160 -3.15 -3.75 2.76
N GLY A 161 -3.21 -4.84 1.98
CA GLY A 161 -4.37 -5.13 1.13
C GLY A 161 -5.66 -5.42 1.91
N ILE A 162 -5.55 -5.97 3.14
CA ILE A 162 -6.70 -6.29 4.01
C ILE A 162 -7.07 -5.10 4.90
N ALA A 163 -6.10 -4.31 5.35
CA ALA A 163 -6.36 -3.16 6.21
C ALA A 163 -7.27 -2.12 5.55
N LEU A 164 -7.08 -1.87 4.26
CA LEU A 164 -7.91 -0.90 3.54
C LEU A 164 -9.41 -1.31 3.49
N PRO A 165 -9.79 -2.54 3.11
CA PRO A 165 -11.16 -3.02 3.25
C PRO A 165 -11.73 -2.89 4.66
N VAL A 166 -10.93 -3.25 5.68
CA VAL A 166 -11.35 -3.14 7.08
C VAL A 166 -11.54 -1.68 7.48
N LEU A 167 -10.64 -0.79 7.05
CA LEU A 167 -10.76 0.66 7.28
C LEU A 167 -12.06 1.21 6.68
N LEU A 168 -12.34 0.88 5.42
CA LEU A 168 -13.56 1.32 4.75
C LEU A 168 -14.82 0.79 5.44
N PHE A 169 -14.77 -0.47 5.89
CA PHE A 169 -15.87 -1.08 6.64
C PHE A 169 -16.11 -0.34 7.96
N VAL A 170 -15.07 -0.08 8.76
CA VAL A 170 -15.20 0.67 10.02
C VAL A 170 -15.63 2.12 9.77
N ALA A 171 -15.06 2.78 8.75
CA ALA A 171 -15.43 4.15 8.38
C ALA A 171 -16.90 4.28 7.95
N SER A 172 -17.47 3.24 7.31
CA SER A 172 -18.89 3.24 6.93
C SER A 172 -19.82 3.33 8.13
N PHE A 173 -19.45 2.74 9.27
CA PHE A 173 -20.22 2.90 10.51
C PHE A 173 -20.12 4.32 11.08
N ALA A 174 -18.96 4.96 10.94
CA ALA A 174 -18.80 6.36 11.36
C ALA A 174 -19.72 7.28 10.55
N MET A 175 -19.81 7.07 9.24
CA MET A 175 -20.66 7.86 8.34
C MET A 175 -22.15 7.58 8.59
N GLY A 176 -22.55 6.32 8.77
CA GLY A 176 -23.93 5.94 9.08
C GLY A 176 -24.41 6.41 10.46
N ALA A 177 -23.50 6.51 11.45
CA ALA A 177 -23.84 7.01 12.78
C ALA A 177 -24.13 8.53 12.82
N HIS A 178 -23.68 9.29 11.82
CA HIS A 178 -23.92 10.75 11.68
C HIS A 178 -25.20 11.09 10.91
N GLY A 179 -26.02 10.08 10.57
CA GLY A 179 -27.40 10.24 10.11
C GLY A 179 -27.53 11.05 8.81
N ASP A 180 -27.03 10.53 7.70
CA ASP A 180 -27.42 11.03 6.40
C ASP A 180 -28.91 10.74 6.16
N GLU A 181 -29.75 11.80 6.15
CA GLU A 181 -31.19 11.74 5.88
C GLU A 181 -31.55 11.15 4.50
N GLN A 182 -30.54 10.82 3.68
CA GLN A 182 -30.75 10.33 2.30
C GLN A 182 -30.84 8.79 2.20
N GLY A 183 -30.85 8.05 3.31
CA GLY A 183 -31.14 6.60 3.32
C GLY A 183 -30.16 5.75 2.47
N THR A 184 -28.95 6.23 2.28
CA THR A 184 -27.90 5.47 1.58
C THR A 184 -27.61 4.20 2.37
N ASP A 185 -27.86 3.04 1.76
CA ASP A 185 -27.51 1.76 2.36
C ASP A 185 -25.99 1.58 2.33
N TRP A 186 -25.32 2.13 3.36
CA TRP A 186 -23.87 2.07 3.52
C TRP A 186 -23.34 0.64 3.48
N VAL A 187 -24.08 -0.34 3.96
CA VAL A 187 -23.69 -1.75 3.90
C VAL A 187 -23.65 -2.23 2.46
N SER A 188 -24.66 -1.88 1.68
CA SER A 188 -24.72 -2.19 0.23
C SER A 188 -23.58 -1.50 -0.53
N PHE A 189 -23.33 -0.23 -0.26
CA PHE A 189 -22.24 0.53 -0.86
C PHE A 189 -20.87 -0.10 -0.57
N VAL A 190 -20.59 -0.42 0.70
CA VAL A 190 -19.32 -1.06 1.10
C VAL A 190 -19.21 -2.46 0.50
N ALA A 191 -20.29 -3.25 0.53
CA ALA A 191 -20.31 -4.57 -0.09
C ALA A 191 -20.04 -4.50 -1.60
N GLN A 192 -20.58 -3.50 -2.29
CA GLN A 192 -20.31 -3.25 -3.71
C GLN A 192 -18.82 -2.92 -3.93
N GLN A 193 -18.24 -2.01 -3.14
CA GLN A 193 -16.83 -1.65 -3.25
C GLN A 193 -15.90 -2.84 -2.98
N LEU A 194 -16.20 -3.64 -1.97
CA LEU A 194 -15.43 -4.82 -1.58
C LEU A 194 -15.56 -6.00 -2.56
N THR A 195 -16.59 -6.01 -3.40
CA THR A 195 -16.77 -7.07 -4.43
C THR A 195 -16.28 -6.63 -5.79
N LEU A 196 -16.67 -5.44 -6.28
CA LEU A 196 -16.31 -4.95 -7.61
C LEU A 196 -14.83 -4.56 -7.70
N GLY A 197 -14.24 -4.03 -6.63
CA GLY A 197 -12.82 -3.71 -6.59
C GLY A 197 -11.95 -4.92 -6.93
N PRO A 198 -11.99 -6.02 -6.13
CA PRO A 198 -11.21 -7.22 -6.41
C PRO A 198 -11.50 -7.86 -7.75
N LEU A 199 -12.78 -7.94 -8.15
CA LEU A 199 -13.17 -8.54 -9.44
C LEU A 199 -12.57 -7.78 -10.60
N THR A 200 -12.70 -6.46 -10.62
CA THR A 200 -12.14 -5.60 -11.67
C THR A 200 -10.62 -5.68 -11.67
N GLY A 201 -9.99 -5.61 -10.50
CA GLY A 201 -8.54 -5.73 -10.36
C GLY A 201 -7.99 -7.05 -10.88
N ILE A 202 -8.58 -8.17 -10.48
CA ILE A 202 -8.18 -9.51 -10.97
C ILE A 202 -8.32 -9.59 -12.49
N LEU A 203 -9.43 -9.09 -13.04
CA LEU A 203 -9.68 -9.13 -14.48
C LEU A 203 -8.65 -8.30 -15.26
N VAL A 204 -8.39 -7.07 -14.81
CA VAL A 204 -7.39 -6.17 -15.42
C VAL A 204 -5.98 -6.74 -15.30
N GLY A 205 -5.57 -7.19 -14.11
CA GLY A 205 -4.27 -7.79 -13.87
C GLY A 205 -4.03 -9.05 -14.68
N TRP A 206 -5.02 -9.95 -14.74
CA TRP A 206 -4.95 -11.17 -15.53
C TRP A 206 -4.89 -10.89 -17.04
N ALA A 207 -5.78 -10.03 -17.56
CA ALA A 207 -5.78 -9.67 -18.96
C ALA A 207 -4.51 -8.91 -19.38
N GLY A 208 -4.07 -7.96 -18.54
CA GLY A 208 -2.84 -7.21 -18.74
C GLY A 208 -1.61 -8.12 -18.74
N SER A 209 -1.52 -9.07 -17.82
CA SER A 209 -0.42 -10.04 -17.78
C SER A 209 -0.40 -10.97 -18.98
N ARG A 210 -1.55 -11.34 -19.52
CA ARG A 210 -1.61 -12.10 -20.79
C ARG A 210 -1.15 -11.27 -21.97
N ALA A 211 -1.54 -9.99 -22.01
CA ALA A 211 -1.12 -9.08 -23.08
C ALA A 211 0.39 -8.87 -23.07
N ILE A 212 1.00 -8.63 -21.91
CA ILE A 212 2.45 -8.43 -21.81
C ILE A 212 3.21 -9.71 -22.15
N ASN A 213 2.78 -10.90 -21.68
CA ASN A 213 3.39 -12.18 -22.05
C ASN A 213 3.35 -12.39 -23.57
N ALA A 214 2.20 -12.10 -24.22
CA ALA A 214 2.07 -12.21 -25.68
C ALA A 214 2.93 -11.20 -26.44
N ALA A 215 3.15 -10.00 -25.89
CA ALA A 215 4.01 -8.98 -26.48
C ALA A 215 5.50 -9.36 -26.36
N ILE A 216 5.91 -9.91 -25.22
CA ILE A 216 7.26 -10.43 -25.01
C ILE A 216 7.55 -11.61 -25.95
N ASP A 217 6.63 -12.57 -26.03
CA ASP A 217 6.81 -13.77 -26.90
C ASP A 217 6.92 -13.41 -28.40
N ARG A 218 6.33 -12.27 -28.81
CA ARG A 218 6.42 -11.76 -30.19
C ARG A 218 7.56 -10.76 -30.41
N GLY A 219 8.33 -10.42 -29.37
CA GLY A 219 9.39 -9.43 -29.46
C GLY A 219 8.89 -7.99 -29.66
N PHE A 220 7.65 -7.67 -29.27
CA PHE A 220 7.06 -6.32 -29.40
C PHE A 220 7.38 -5.44 -28.22
N LEU A 221 7.69 -6.01 -27.05
CA LEU A 221 7.98 -5.28 -25.84
C LEU A 221 9.48 -5.37 -25.53
N THR A 222 10.11 -4.20 -25.34
CA THR A 222 11.47 -4.13 -24.82
C THR A 222 11.44 -4.07 -23.29
N HIS A 223 12.52 -4.49 -22.66
CA HIS A 223 12.66 -4.55 -21.21
C HIS A 223 12.38 -3.18 -20.53
N GLU A 224 12.88 -2.11 -21.14
CA GLU A 224 12.73 -0.73 -20.65
C GLU A 224 11.27 -0.27 -20.54
N PHE A 225 10.39 -0.75 -21.45
CA PHE A 225 8.97 -0.40 -21.44
C PHE A 225 8.10 -1.32 -20.59
N CYS A 226 8.66 -2.40 -20.05
CA CYS A 226 7.95 -3.31 -19.17
C CYS A 226 7.45 -2.60 -17.90
N ASN A 227 8.32 -1.82 -17.27
CA ASN A 227 8.02 -1.07 -16.06
C ASN A 227 6.92 -0.02 -16.30
N ILE A 228 7.00 0.71 -17.43
CA ILE A 228 5.97 1.69 -17.81
C ILE A 228 4.62 1.00 -18.03
N TYR A 229 4.62 -0.19 -18.62
CA TYR A 229 3.40 -0.97 -18.80
C TYR A 229 2.79 -1.40 -17.46
N LEU A 230 3.61 -1.92 -16.53
CA LEU A 230 3.15 -2.33 -15.20
C LEU A 230 2.61 -1.16 -14.39
N LEU A 231 3.29 0.00 -14.42
CA LEU A 231 2.78 1.25 -13.86
C LEU A 231 1.41 1.60 -14.43
N SER A 232 1.30 1.59 -15.76
CA SER A 232 0.04 1.89 -16.44
C SER A 232 -1.07 0.90 -16.04
N LEU A 233 -0.73 -0.37 -15.85
CA LEU A 233 -1.67 -1.42 -15.47
C LEU A 233 -2.24 -1.18 -14.06
N ALA A 234 -1.42 -0.72 -13.11
CA ALA A 234 -1.86 -0.35 -11.78
C ALA A 234 -2.92 0.76 -11.82
N PHE A 235 -2.66 1.84 -12.59
CA PHE A 235 -3.62 2.94 -12.74
C PHE A 235 -4.87 2.53 -13.53
N ILE A 236 -4.73 1.68 -14.55
CA ILE A 236 -5.88 1.14 -15.30
C ILE A 236 -6.79 0.34 -14.35
N ALA A 237 -6.23 -0.50 -13.48
CA ALA A 237 -7.02 -1.26 -12.52
C ALA A 237 -7.76 -0.34 -11.54
N TYR A 238 -7.08 0.68 -11.01
CA TYR A 238 -7.66 1.68 -10.15
C TYR A 238 -8.83 2.40 -10.81
N LEU A 239 -8.60 3.02 -11.96
CA LEU A 239 -9.61 3.81 -12.67
C LEU A 239 -10.77 2.94 -13.19
N ALA A 240 -10.49 1.72 -13.66
CA ALA A 240 -11.53 0.81 -14.13
C ALA A 240 -12.47 0.38 -13.00
N ALA A 241 -11.96 0.17 -11.80
CA ALA A 241 -12.80 -0.14 -10.64
C ALA A 241 -13.64 1.05 -10.22
N ASP A 242 -13.07 2.24 -10.19
CA ASP A 242 -13.79 3.48 -9.86
C ASP A 242 -14.96 3.72 -10.83
N LEU A 243 -14.75 3.51 -12.13
CA LEU A 243 -15.79 3.62 -13.15
C LEU A 243 -16.98 2.68 -12.95
N VAL A 244 -16.77 1.49 -12.36
CA VAL A 244 -17.85 0.52 -12.10
C VAL A 244 -18.41 0.62 -10.68
N GLY A 245 -17.96 1.60 -9.89
CA GLY A 245 -18.39 1.81 -8.51
C GLY A 245 -17.71 0.86 -7.50
N GLY A 246 -16.59 0.25 -7.88
CA GLY A 246 -15.72 -0.51 -7.00
C GLY A 246 -14.67 0.38 -6.34
N ASN A 247 -13.89 -0.17 -5.41
CA ASN A 247 -12.77 0.54 -4.81
C ASN A 247 -11.50 0.39 -5.65
N GLY A 248 -10.96 1.51 -6.14
CA GLY A 248 -9.77 1.55 -7.00
C GLY A 248 -8.50 1.01 -6.31
N PHE A 249 -8.29 1.30 -5.03
CA PHE A 249 -7.12 0.82 -4.30
C PHE A 249 -7.15 -0.70 -4.10
N ILE A 250 -8.31 -1.25 -3.76
CA ILE A 250 -8.52 -2.71 -3.66
C ILE A 250 -8.31 -3.37 -5.02
N ALA A 251 -8.73 -2.70 -6.11
CA ALA A 251 -8.50 -3.18 -7.46
C ALA A 251 -7.02 -3.15 -7.84
N ALA A 252 -6.28 -2.09 -7.52
CA ALA A 252 -4.83 -2.01 -7.76
C ALA A 252 -4.10 -3.15 -7.03
N PHE A 253 -4.41 -3.39 -5.75
CA PHE A 253 -3.89 -4.53 -4.99
C PHE A 253 -4.22 -5.87 -5.65
N SER A 254 -5.48 -6.10 -5.98
CA SER A 254 -5.94 -7.35 -6.58
C SER A 254 -5.34 -7.58 -7.98
N ALA A 255 -5.14 -6.50 -8.74
CA ALA A 255 -4.43 -6.54 -10.02
C ALA A 255 -2.95 -6.90 -9.85
N GLY A 256 -2.29 -6.35 -8.82
CA GLY A 256 -0.93 -6.73 -8.46
C GLY A 256 -0.81 -8.22 -8.19
N VAL A 257 -1.67 -8.79 -7.30
CA VAL A 257 -1.69 -10.24 -7.03
C VAL A 257 -1.90 -11.06 -8.30
N ALA A 258 -2.87 -10.67 -9.14
CA ALA A 258 -3.15 -11.38 -10.39
C ALA A 258 -1.96 -11.30 -11.36
N THR A 259 -1.32 -10.14 -11.46
CA THR A 259 -0.16 -9.89 -12.31
C THR A 259 1.03 -10.72 -11.87
N GLY A 260 1.43 -10.66 -10.61
CA GLY A 260 2.57 -11.41 -10.08
C GLY A 260 2.43 -12.93 -10.21
N ASN A 261 1.19 -13.46 -10.19
CA ASN A 261 0.96 -14.90 -10.34
C ASN A 261 0.70 -15.36 -11.76
N THR A 262 0.51 -14.45 -12.73
CA THR A 262 0.24 -14.76 -14.14
C THR A 262 1.46 -14.54 -15.03
N LEU A 263 2.36 -13.64 -14.67
CA LEU A 263 3.59 -13.38 -15.43
C LEU A 263 4.56 -14.54 -15.31
N LYS A 264 4.95 -15.11 -16.47
CA LYS A 264 5.77 -16.34 -16.53
C LYS A 264 7.28 -16.09 -16.57
N LYS A 265 7.72 -14.94 -17.08
CA LYS A 265 9.14 -14.67 -17.38
C LYS A 265 9.72 -13.43 -16.68
N VAL A 266 8.94 -12.71 -15.91
CA VAL A 266 9.26 -11.38 -15.41
C VAL A 266 9.40 -11.35 -13.87
N ASN A 267 9.57 -12.51 -13.23
CA ASN A 267 9.77 -12.52 -11.77
C ASN A 267 10.98 -11.67 -11.35
N GLU A 268 12.08 -11.71 -12.10
CA GLU A 268 13.26 -10.86 -11.83
C GLU A 268 12.95 -9.38 -12.08
N GLU A 269 12.23 -9.05 -13.16
CA GLU A 269 11.88 -7.68 -13.54
C GLU A 269 10.84 -7.03 -12.60
N ILE A 270 9.86 -7.80 -12.11
CA ILE A 270 8.92 -7.31 -11.09
C ILE A 270 9.65 -7.07 -9.77
N TYR A 271 10.61 -7.93 -9.41
CA TYR A 271 11.44 -7.71 -8.22
C TYR A 271 12.32 -6.46 -8.38
N GLU A 272 12.96 -6.26 -9.53
CA GLU A 272 13.75 -5.06 -9.82
C GLU A 272 12.87 -3.79 -9.85
N PHE A 273 11.67 -3.86 -10.45
CA PHE A 273 10.71 -2.76 -10.44
C PHE A 273 10.26 -2.41 -9.03
N ALA A 274 9.89 -3.42 -8.24
CA ALA A 274 9.45 -3.23 -6.87
C ALA A 274 10.59 -2.82 -5.91
N GLU A 275 11.86 -3.15 -6.21
CA GLU A 275 13.03 -2.65 -5.45
C GLU A 275 13.45 -1.23 -5.88
N SER A 276 13.22 -0.84 -7.13
CA SER A 276 13.63 0.49 -7.63
C SER A 276 12.62 1.58 -7.29
N GLU A 277 11.35 1.23 -7.11
CA GLU A 277 10.25 2.19 -6.91
C GLU A 277 9.67 2.16 -5.48
N GLY A 278 9.98 1.17 -4.67
CA GLY A 278 9.62 1.03 -3.24
C GLY A 278 10.75 1.42 -2.33
#